data_732bfab5a833232c1e0302e7bd954504
#
_entry.id   732bfab5a833232c1e0302e7bd954504
#
_cell.length_a   1.000
_cell.length_b   1.000
_cell.length_c   1.000
_cell.angle_alpha   90.00
_cell.angle_beta   90.00
_cell.angle_gamma   90.00
#
_symmetry.space_group_name_H-M   'P 1'
#
loop_
_entity.id
_entity.type
_entity.pdbx_description
1 polymer ?
#
loop_
_entity_poly.entity_id
_entity_poly.type
_entity_poly.pdbx_seq_one_letter_code
_entity_poly.pdbx_strand_id
1 'polypeptide(L)'
;MINPPIYWTKEKKSRATKLLLSGHSYAKTAEILTQEYPNSHFTAESVRSQKRKGRLNIDPSVDLREAIKSHNERNNIFAEEFYNKENEIYNKKGENFEVIGNYAILDYRGERNPKTLDELLKSCDVDTDIWAVDRYVVNKWETAMKTNDAIVHRPLFQVKAWLVRIKPVEVEFPHVKPIAATNFKKPKLARSSDSKYKKALIIPDAQFGFRRSFDTGVLDPFHDRYALDCVLQVAEKEKPDTIIYLGDMLDLPEWSDKFLVSPEFFFTTQPAINELHWWTKEFRQHCNKMIYLEGNHELRMSKAISKNIIAAYNLKPANQPKKLQMTIPTLLALDDLDVEYCGPYPAGEYWLNDNLRISHGTIARKGNADTVKAILAQARNSEIVGHIHRHEMAQKTVHPRQGIRTYVAYSPGTVARIESNIVPAFSPRNDWQQGFAIVNYQDGNGLFQIIPHSIHNGVTLYNGSEIQARKPIINKIKKSIKM
;
A
#
# COMPACT_ATOMS: atom_id res chain seq x y z
N MET A 1 7.69 -47.44 -13.57
CA MET A 1 6.77 -47.65 -12.44
C MET A 1 5.53 -46.80 -12.71
N ILE A 2 4.35 -47.42 -12.84
CA ILE A 2 3.09 -46.71 -13.06
C ILE A 2 2.66 -46.17 -11.70
N ASN A 3 2.56 -44.82 -11.60
CA ASN A 3 2.09 -44.17 -10.37
C ASN A 3 0.67 -44.67 -10.06
N PRO A 4 0.36 -45.05 -8.80
CA PRO A 4 -0.97 -45.53 -8.44
C PRO A 4 -2.03 -44.44 -8.70
N PRO A 5 -3.24 -44.84 -9.14
CA PRO A 5 -4.30 -43.88 -9.45
C PRO A 5 -4.69 -43.07 -8.20
N ILE A 6 -4.83 -41.74 -8.36
CA ILE A 6 -5.18 -40.83 -7.26
C ILE A 6 -6.66 -40.95 -6.97
N TYR A 7 -7.03 -41.55 -5.84
CA TYR A 7 -8.41 -41.55 -5.36
C TYR A 7 -8.70 -40.30 -4.50
N TRP A 8 -9.50 -39.39 -5.04
CA TRP A 8 -9.95 -38.17 -4.38
C TRP A 8 -11.12 -38.44 -3.42
N THR A 9 -10.83 -38.78 -2.18
CA THR A 9 -11.83 -38.92 -1.11
C THR A 9 -12.38 -37.55 -0.70
N LYS A 10 -13.51 -37.52 0.05
CA LYS A 10 -14.12 -36.30 0.60
C LYS A 10 -13.12 -35.55 1.50
N GLU A 11 -12.36 -36.27 2.29
CA GLU A 11 -11.33 -35.74 3.20
C GLU A 11 -10.19 -35.07 2.42
N LYS A 12 -9.60 -35.74 1.42
CA LYS A 12 -8.54 -35.20 0.58
C LYS A 12 -8.98 -33.95 -0.19
N LYS A 13 -10.23 -33.91 -0.64
CA LYS A 13 -10.81 -32.72 -1.28
C LYS A 13 -10.97 -31.58 -0.29
N SER A 14 -11.48 -31.85 0.94
CA SER A 14 -11.60 -30.85 2.00
C SER A 14 -10.22 -30.27 2.37
N ARG A 15 -9.22 -31.15 2.51
CA ARG A 15 -7.84 -30.71 2.80
C ARG A 15 -7.23 -29.88 1.68
N ALA A 16 -7.40 -30.30 0.42
CA ALA A 16 -6.97 -29.53 -0.74
C ALA A 16 -7.63 -28.14 -0.79
N THR A 17 -8.93 -28.10 -0.50
CA THR A 17 -9.70 -26.85 -0.42
C THR A 17 -9.11 -25.91 0.64
N LYS A 18 -8.88 -26.40 1.86
CA LYS A 18 -8.26 -25.62 2.94
C LYS A 18 -6.89 -25.06 2.57
N LEU A 19 -6.02 -25.88 1.94
CA LEU A 19 -4.70 -25.47 1.51
C LEU A 19 -4.75 -24.41 0.41
N LEU A 20 -5.67 -24.53 -0.54
CA LEU A 20 -5.85 -23.51 -1.58
C LEU A 20 -6.43 -22.21 -1.04
N LEU A 21 -7.37 -22.29 -0.10
CA LEU A 21 -7.94 -21.12 0.59
C LEU A 21 -6.89 -20.42 1.45
N SER A 22 -5.97 -21.16 2.10
CA SER A 22 -4.82 -20.57 2.82
C SER A 22 -3.73 -19.99 1.90
N GLY A 23 -3.97 -19.96 0.58
CA GLY A 23 -3.11 -19.28 -0.40
C GLY A 23 -1.96 -20.11 -0.96
N HIS A 24 -1.94 -21.43 -0.72
CA HIS A 24 -0.93 -22.29 -1.32
C HIS A 24 -1.15 -22.43 -2.82
N SER A 25 -0.05 -22.47 -3.59
CA SER A 25 -0.11 -22.78 -5.03
C SER A 25 -0.57 -24.22 -5.26
N TYR A 26 -1.07 -24.54 -6.46
CA TYR A 26 -1.41 -25.92 -6.81
C TYR A 26 -0.25 -26.89 -6.65
N ALA A 27 0.98 -26.45 -6.94
CA ALA A 27 2.19 -27.25 -6.77
C ALA A 27 2.47 -27.53 -5.30
N LYS A 28 2.42 -26.49 -4.45
CA LYS A 28 2.64 -26.65 -3.00
C LYS A 28 1.52 -27.44 -2.33
N THR A 29 0.28 -27.24 -2.74
CA THR A 29 -0.85 -28.06 -2.30
C THR A 29 -0.66 -29.53 -2.64
N ALA A 30 -0.21 -29.85 -3.85
CA ALA A 30 0.06 -31.22 -4.27
C ALA A 30 1.21 -31.85 -3.47
N GLU A 31 2.26 -31.10 -3.20
CA GLU A 31 3.40 -31.52 -2.37
C GLU A 31 2.94 -31.89 -0.96
N ILE A 32 2.20 -30.99 -0.28
CA ILE A 32 1.68 -31.21 1.08
C ILE A 32 0.75 -32.41 1.13
N LEU A 33 -0.18 -32.53 0.17
CA LEU A 33 -1.09 -33.67 0.09
C LEU A 33 -0.33 -34.98 -0.14
N THR A 34 0.74 -34.99 -0.91
CA THR A 34 1.57 -36.20 -1.12
C THR A 34 2.28 -36.59 0.16
N GLN A 35 2.74 -35.64 0.96
CA GLN A 35 3.36 -35.89 2.26
C GLN A 35 2.34 -36.41 3.30
N GLU A 36 1.15 -35.81 3.36
CA GLU A 36 0.08 -36.17 4.30
C GLU A 36 -0.59 -37.52 3.94
N TYR A 37 -0.58 -37.90 2.66
CA TYR A 37 -1.20 -39.13 2.15
C TYR A 37 -0.19 -39.95 1.32
N PRO A 38 0.78 -40.62 1.97
CA PRO A 38 1.93 -41.24 1.28
C PRO A 38 1.59 -42.32 0.26
N ASN A 39 0.37 -42.89 0.34
CA ASN A 39 -0.11 -43.86 -0.65
C ASN A 39 -0.78 -43.20 -1.89
N SER A 40 -0.64 -41.89 -2.04
CA SER A 40 -1.23 -41.13 -3.16
C SER A 40 -0.26 -40.06 -3.65
N HIS A 41 0.06 -40.09 -4.93
CA HIS A 41 0.95 -39.10 -5.51
C HIS A 41 0.13 -37.98 -6.19
N PHE A 42 0.06 -36.81 -5.58
CA PHE A 42 -0.66 -35.65 -6.12
C PHE A 42 0.24 -34.81 -7.00
N THR A 43 -0.30 -34.32 -8.11
CA THR A 43 0.37 -33.36 -8.99
C THR A 43 -0.39 -32.04 -9.02
N ALA A 44 0.28 -30.95 -9.34
CA ALA A 44 -0.37 -29.64 -9.51
C ALA A 44 -1.57 -29.70 -10.46
N GLU A 45 -1.47 -30.46 -11.53
CA GLU A 45 -2.55 -30.64 -12.51
C GLU A 45 -3.71 -31.48 -11.96
N SER A 46 -3.45 -32.47 -11.12
CA SER A 46 -4.51 -33.23 -10.45
C SER A 46 -5.34 -32.35 -9.52
N VAL A 47 -4.71 -31.46 -8.77
CA VAL A 47 -5.40 -30.49 -7.89
C VAL A 47 -6.16 -29.45 -8.72
N ARG A 48 -5.54 -28.90 -9.78
CA ARG A 48 -6.18 -27.94 -10.69
C ARG A 48 -7.40 -28.54 -11.40
N SER A 49 -7.31 -29.81 -11.80
CA SER A 49 -8.42 -30.54 -12.42
C SER A 49 -9.62 -30.70 -11.48
N GLN A 50 -9.39 -30.98 -10.19
CA GLN A 50 -10.48 -31.06 -9.20
C GLN A 50 -11.17 -29.71 -9.01
N LYS A 51 -10.43 -28.61 -9.02
CA LYS A 51 -11.00 -27.26 -8.95
C LYS A 51 -11.83 -26.95 -10.20
N ARG A 52 -11.31 -27.20 -11.41
CA ARG A 52 -12.03 -26.97 -12.67
C ARG A 52 -13.35 -27.77 -12.74
N LYS A 53 -13.39 -28.96 -12.16
CA LYS A 53 -14.60 -29.81 -12.13
C LYS A 53 -15.59 -29.41 -11.04
N GLY A 54 -15.39 -28.28 -10.31
CA GLY A 54 -16.25 -27.84 -9.24
C GLY A 54 -16.32 -28.78 -8.03
N ARG A 55 -15.34 -29.70 -7.91
CA ARG A 55 -15.32 -30.74 -6.87
C ARG A 55 -14.55 -30.35 -5.61
N LEU A 56 -13.90 -29.19 -5.61
CA LEU A 56 -13.35 -28.53 -4.44
C LEU A 56 -14.33 -27.41 -4.07
N ASN A 57 -15.04 -27.60 -2.95
CA ASN A 57 -16.04 -26.65 -2.50
C ASN A 57 -15.32 -25.43 -1.91
N ILE A 58 -15.10 -24.43 -2.73
CA ILE A 58 -14.58 -23.13 -2.35
C ILE A 58 -15.82 -22.26 -2.19
N ASP A 59 -16.42 -22.31 -1.00
CA ASP A 59 -17.54 -21.42 -0.65
C ASP A 59 -16.97 -20.03 -0.31
N PRO A 60 -17.32 -18.99 -1.07
CA PRO A 60 -16.80 -17.64 -0.83
C PRO A 60 -17.25 -17.01 0.49
N SER A 61 -18.34 -17.52 1.10
CA SER A 61 -18.94 -16.90 2.28
C SER A 61 -18.24 -17.22 3.60
N VAL A 62 -17.45 -18.29 3.66
CA VAL A 62 -16.68 -18.69 4.86
C VAL A 62 -15.38 -17.88 4.98
N ASP A 63 -14.95 -17.26 3.90
CA ASP A 63 -13.59 -16.69 3.74
C ASP A 63 -13.47 -15.22 4.15
N LEU A 64 -14.60 -14.50 4.33
CA LEU A 64 -14.55 -13.05 4.62
C LEU A 64 -13.97 -12.77 6.03
N ARG A 65 -14.29 -13.59 7.03
CA ARG A 65 -13.77 -13.45 8.39
C ARG A 65 -12.32 -13.90 8.52
N GLU A 66 -11.95 -14.99 7.83
CA GLU A 66 -10.56 -15.46 7.78
C GLU A 66 -9.69 -14.57 6.86
N ALA A 67 -10.25 -14.02 5.78
CA ALA A 67 -9.57 -13.03 4.95
C ALA A 67 -9.30 -11.71 5.70
N ILE A 68 -10.25 -11.24 6.51
CA ILE A 68 -10.07 -10.06 7.38
C ILE A 68 -8.99 -10.33 8.43
N LYS A 69 -9.03 -11.51 9.06
CA LYS A 69 -8.02 -11.91 10.04
C LYS A 69 -6.64 -12.06 9.40
N SER A 70 -6.55 -12.71 8.24
CA SER A 70 -5.30 -12.87 7.49
C SER A 70 -4.80 -11.57 6.85
N HIS A 71 -5.67 -10.57 6.59
CA HIS A 71 -5.26 -9.25 6.11
C HIS A 71 -4.59 -8.44 7.24
N ASN A 72 -5.17 -8.48 8.44
CA ASN A 72 -4.58 -7.84 9.62
C ASN A 72 -3.28 -8.53 10.07
N GLU A 73 -3.22 -9.86 9.98
CA GLU A 73 -2.02 -10.64 10.26
C GLU A 73 -0.91 -10.42 9.21
N ARG A 74 -1.24 -10.23 7.93
CA ARG A 74 -0.25 -10.03 6.85
C ARG A 74 0.38 -8.65 6.83
N ASN A 75 -0.30 -7.63 7.30
CA ASN A 75 0.30 -6.31 7.44
C ASN A 75 1.35 -6.27 8.57
N ASN A 76 1.20 -7.14 9.58
CA ASN A 76 2.20 -7.38 10.61
C ASN A 76 3.31 -8.37 10.18
N ILE A 77 3.00 -9.32 9.29
CA ILE A 77 3.88 -10.42 8.89
C ILE A 77 5.16 -9.94 8.18
N PHE A 78 5.17 -8.78 7.52
CA PHE A 78 6.38 -8.29 6.83
C PHE A 78 7.44 -7.76 7.80
N ALA A 79 7.02 -7.12 8.86
CA ALA A 79 7.93 -6.77 9.95
C ALA A 79 8.31 -8.04 10.73
N GLU A 80 7.33 -8.91 11.01
CA GLU A 80 7.51 -10.17 11.74
C GLU A 80 8.31 -11.24 10.97
N GLU A 81 8.16 -11.40 9.64
CA GLU A 81 8.95 -12.39 8.88
C GLU A 81 10.43 -12.00 8.79
N PHE A 82 10.75 -10.72 8.72
CA PHE A 82 12.15 -10.28 8.77
C PHE A 82 12.71 -10.39 10.19
N TYR A 83 11.93 -9.99 11.19
CA TYR A 83 12.23 -10.20 12.62
C TYR A 83 12.40 -11.67 12.98
N ASN A 84 11.49 -12.51 12.52
CA ASN A 84 11.53 -13.94 12.83
C ASN A 84 12.69 -14.65 12.13
N LYS A 85 13.09 -14.22 10.94
CA LYS A 85 14.21 -14.82 10.23
C LYS A 85 15.56 -14.48 10.84
N GLU A 86 15.77 -13.24 11.31
CA GLU A 86 16.96 -12.90 12.09
C GLU A 86 16.90 -13.55 13.47
N ASN A 87 15.78 -13.54 14.16
CA ASN A 87 15.60 -14.20 15.45
C ASN A 87 15.70 -15.73 15.38
N GLU A 88 15.23 -16.39 14.29
CA GLU A 88 15.44 -17.85 14.09
C GLU A 88 16.91 -18.23 13.91
N ILE A 89 17.72 -17.37 13.32
CA ILE A 89 19.16 -17.60 13.17
C ILE A 89 19.86 -17.54 14.54
N TYR A 90 19.41 -16.66 15.43
CA TYR A 90 20.04 -16.39 16.71
C TYR A 90 19.42 -17.17 17.89
N ASN A 91 18.11 -17.46 17.87
CA ASN A 91 17.41 -18.20 18.94
C ASN A 91 17.67 -19.73 18.96
N LYS A 92 18.43 -20.28 18.03
CA LYS A 92 18.73 -21.73 17.99
C LYS A 92 19.54 -22.27 19.16
N LYS A 93 20.04 -21.41 20.07
CA LYS A 93 20.91 -21.81 21.19
C LYS A 93 20.37 -21.51 22.60
N GLY A 94 19.15 -21.08 22.77
CA GLY A 94 18.50 -20.96 24.10
C GLY A 94 19.02 -19.83 25.00
N GLU A 95 19.73 -18.86 24.48
CA GLU A 95 20.20 -17.67 25.18
C GLU A 95 19.47 -16.44 24.63
N ASN A 96 19.11 -15.49 25.52
CA ASN A 96 18.31 -14.30 25.14
C ASN A 96 19.16 -13.31 24.32
N PHE A 97 19.23 -13.51 23.02
CA PHE A 97 19.77 -12.56 22.06
C PHE A 97 18.61 -11.96 21.26
N GLU A 98 18.24 -10.73 21.59
CA GLU A 98 17.15 -10.01 20.94
C GLU A 98 17.72 -8.91 20.05
N VAL A 99 17.43 -8.96 18.75
CA VAL A 99 17.84 -7.96 17.77
C VAL A 99 16.69 -7.01 17.50
N ILE A 100 16.94 -5.71 17.67
CA ILE A 100 15.98 -4.63 17.47
C ILE A 100 16.59 -3.62 16.46
N GLY A 101 16.48 -3.91 15.16
CA GLY A 101 17.05 -3.08 14.09
C GLY A 101 18.57 -2.95 14.13
N ASN A 102 19.10 -1.75 14.36
CA ASN A 102 20.54 -1.51 14.49
C ASN A 102 21.07 -1.73 15.92
N TYR A 103 20.23 -2.23 16.81
CA TYR A 103 20.58 -2.54 18.19
C TYR A 103 20.31 -4.00 18.52
N ALA A 104 21.04 -4.54 19.47
CA ALA A 104 20.75 -5.85 20.02
C ALA A 104 20.95 -5.86 21.52
N ILE A 105 20.24 -6.75 22.21
CA ILE A 105 20.34 -6.95 23.65
C ILE A 105 20.67 -8.41 23.92
N LEU A 106 21.72 -8.63 24.70
CA LEU A 106 22.08 -9.92 25.25
C LEU A 106 21.81 -9.89 26.75
N ASP A 107 21.12 -10.85 27.29
CA ASP A 107 20.84 -10.97 28.73
C ASP A 107 20.99 -12.43 29.17
N TYR A 108 21.92 -12.69 30.04
CA TYR A 108 22.12 -13.99 30.66
C TYR A 108 22.02 -13.87 32.19
N ARG A 109 21.29 -14.80 32.81
CA ARG A 109 21.19 -14.94 34.26
C ARG A 109 21.34 -16.42 34.65
N GLY A 110 22.32 -16.74 35.49
CA GLY A 110 22.48 -18.14 35.92
C GLY A 110 23.66 -18.38 36.87
N GLU A 111 23.82 -19.62 37.25
CA GLU A 111 24.93 -20.09 38.13
C GLU A 111 26.22 -20.42 37.37
N ARG A 112 26.09 -20.65 36.04
CA ARG A 112 27.19 -21.11 35.18
C ARG A 112 27.68 -19.97 34.27
N ASN A 113 28.52 -20.28 33.31
CA ASN A 113 28.98 -19.33 32.29
C ASN A 113 27.81 -18.95 31.37
N PRO A 114 27.76 -17.71 30.82
CA PRO A 114 28.82 -16.69 30.87
C PRO A 114 28.85 -15.87 32.17
N LYS A 115 30.07 -15.54 32.64
CA LYS A 115 30.32 -14.66 33.79
C LYS A 115 30.98 -13.36 33.38
N THR A 116 31.48 -13.28 32.18
CA THR A 116 32.12 -12.11 31.58
C THR A 116 31.44 -11.69 30.29
N LEU A 117 31.73 -10.48 29.84
CA LEU A 117 31.23 -9.99 28.55
C LEU A 117 31.70 -10.85 27.37
N ASP A 118 33.01 -11.21 27.37
CA ASP A 118 33.62 -12.01 26.29
C ASP A 118 32.99 -13.41 26.21
N GLU A 119 32.73 -14.01 27.36
CA GLU A 119 32.04 -15.31 27.42
C GLU A 119 30.56 -15.18 26.90
N LEU A 120 29.87 -14.06 27.19
CA LEU A 120 28.54 -13.82 26.70
C LEU A 120 28.53 -13.64 25.18
N LEU A 121 29.41 -12.79 24.65
CA LEU A 121 29.52 -12.56 23.21
C LEU A 121 29.83 -13.87 22.46
N LYS A 122 30.74 -14.67 23.01
CA LYS A 122 31.12 -15.97 22.44
C LYS A 122 30.00 -17.01 22.53
N SER A 123 29.26 -17.04 23.64
CA SER A 123 28.15 -18.01 23.82
C SER A 123 26.98 -17.71 22.88
N CYS A 124 26.73 -16.43 22.60
CA CYS A 124 25.71 -15.99 21.66
C CYS A 124 26.19 -15.95 20.20
N ASP A 125 27.45 -16.36 19.93
CA ASP A 125 28.04 -16.35 18.58
C ASP A 125 27.96 -15.00 17.88
N VAL A 126 28.22 -13.92 18.64
CA VAL A 126 28.08 -12.53 18.16
C VAL A 126 29.23 -12.26 17.17
N ASP A 127 28.83 -11.87 15.96
CA ASP A 127 29.77 -11.38 14.95
C ASP A 127 30.26 -9.97 15.31
N THR A 128 31.51 -9.86 15.77
CA THR A 128 32.13 -8.58 16.16
C THR A 128 32.49 -7.69 14.97
N ASP A 129 32.41 -8.17 13.72
CA ASP A 129 32.55 -7.35 12.52
C ASP A 129 31.24 -6.64 12.18
N ILE A 130 30.12 -7.15 12.70
CA ILE A 130 28.78 -6.58 12.53
C ILE A 130 28.37 -5.76 13.75
N TRP A 131 28.72 -6.21 14.97
CA TRP A 131 28.22 -5.67 16.21
C TRP A 131 29.34 -5.11 17.11
N ALA A 132 29.20 -3.87 17.56
CA ALA A 132 30.01 -3.27 18.61
C ALA A 132 29.24 -3.23 19.92
N VAL A 133 29.95 -3.38 21.03
CA VAL A 133 29.36 -3.23 22.37
C VAL A 133 29.21 -1.74 22.67
N ASP A 134 27.97 -1.28 22.86
CA ASP A 134 27.64 0.08 23.30
C ASP A 134 27.88 0.21 24.82
N ARG A 135 27.29 -0.72 25.58
CA ARG A 135 27.46 -0.80 27.04
C ARG A 135 27.18 -2.20 27.53
N TYR A 136 27.68 -2.53 28.73
CA TYR A 136 27.38 -3.81 29.37
C TYR A 136 27.34 -3.67 30.89
N VAL A 137 26.73 -4.67 31.54
CA VAL A 137 26.63 -4.78 33.01
C VAL A 137 26.93 -6.22 33.40
N VAL A 138 27.76 -6.38 34.41
CA VAL A 138 28.03 -7.67 35.06
C VAL A 138 27.66 -7.56 36.54
N ASN A 139 26.65 -8.30 36.95
CA ASN A 139 26.23 -8.39 38.36
C ASN A 139 26.52 -9.78 38.92
N LYS A 140 26.93 -9.81 40.18
CA LYS A 140 27.07 -11.02 40.96
C LYS A 140 26.32 -10.87 42.27
N TRP A 141 25.53 -11.88 42.61
CA TRP A 141 24.84 -11.96 43.90
C TRP A 141 24.82 -13.41 44.39
N GLU A 142 24.51 -13.64 45.66
CA GLU A 142 24.34 -14.96 46.24
C GLU A 142 22.91 -15.20 46.67
N THR A 143 22.42 -16.39 46.38
CA THR A 143 21.15 -16.89 46.89
C THR A 143 21.39 -17.95 47.95
N ALA A 144 20.72 -17.83 49.09
CA ALA A 144 20.73 -18.84 50.15
C ALA A 144 19.54 -19.80 49.94
N MET A 145 19.79 -21.06 49.73
CA MET A 145 18.79 -22.11 49.66
C MET A 145 18.87 -22.96 50.93
N LYS A 146 17.77 -23.12 51.64
CA LYS A 146 17.66 -24.03 52.79
C LYS A 146 17.40 -25.45 52.30
N THR A 147 18.36 -26.34 52.49
CA THR A 147 18.20 -27.79 52.34
C THR A 147 17.84 -28.40 53.69
N ASN A 148 17.48 -29.69 53.75
CA ASN A 148 17.08 -30.36 55.00
C ASN A 148 18.16 -30.29 56.08
N ASP A 149 19.42 -30.17 55.73
CA ASP A 149 20.58 -30.25 56.66
C ASP A 149 21.50 -29.03 56.69
N ALA A 150 21.32 -28.04 55.79
CA ALA A 150 22.20 -26.88 55.72
C ALA A 150 21.59 -25.72 54.93
N ILE A 151 22.13 -24.49 55.12
CA ILE A 151 21.94 -23.37 54.23
C ILE A 151 23.08 -23.38 53.22
N VAL A 152 22.77 -23.57 51.95
CA VAL A 152 23.72 -23.57 50.85
C VAL A 152 23.66 -22.23 50.13
N HIS A 153 24.80 -21.55 50.06
CA HIS A 153 24.94 -20.29 49.29
C HIS A 153 25.36 -20.63 47.85
N ARG A 154 24.59 -20.15 46.87
CA ARG A 154 24.95 -20.32 45.46
C ARG A 154 25.16 -18.96 44.78
N PRO A 155 26.33 -18.73 44.15
CA PRO A 155 26.55 -17.51 43.39
C PRO A 155 25.71 -17.51 42.10
N LEU A 156 25.05 -16.40 41.82
CA LEU A 156 24.37 -16.15 40.58
C LEU A 156 25.04 -14.97 39.87
N PHE A 157 25.06 -15.04 38.55
CA PHE A 157 25.65 -14.03 37.68
C PHE A 157 24.57 -13.52 36.71
N GLN A 158 24.61 -12.24 36.42
CA GLN A 158 23.92 -11.64 35.28
C GLN A 158 24.99 -10.94 34.45
N VAL A 159 25.04 -11.28 33.17
CA VAL A 159 25.79 -10.51 32.17
C VAL A 159 24.81 -10.02 31.13
N LYS A 160 24.76 -8.72 30.95
CA LYS A 160 23.87 -8.08 29.97
C LYS A 160 24.70 -7.10 29.15
N ALA A 161 24.53 -7.17 27.82
CA ALA A 161 25.20 -6.28 26.88
C ALA A 161 24.16 -5.66 25.92
N TRP A 162 24.41 -4.41 25.57
CA TRP A 162 23.70 -3.71 24.49
C TRP A 162 24.70 -3.52 23.35
N LEU A 163 24.30 -3.95 22.18
CA LEU A 163 25.13 -3.90 20.99
C LEU A 163 24.53 -2.91 19.99
N VAL A 164 25.41 -2.31 19.19
CA VAL A 164 25.05 -1.44 18.07
C VAL A 164 25.74 -1.96 16.79
N ARG A 165 25.06 -1.94 15.66
CA ARG A 165 25.68 -2.32 14.39
C ARG A 165 26.79 -1.34 14.02
N ILE A 166 27.96 -1.85 13.69
CA ILE A 166 29.15 -1.07 13.28
C ILE A 166 28.87 -0.34 11.95
N LYS A 167 28.16 -1.01 11.04
CA LYS A 167 27.65 -0.43 9.80
C LYS A 167 26.12 -0.47 9.85
N PRO A 168 25.44 0.68 9.88
CA PRO A 168 23.99 0.68 9.73
C PRO A 168 23.63 -0.07 8.46
N VAL A 169 22.53 -0.83 8.51
CA VAL A 169 21.98 -1.44 7.29
C VAL A 169 21.74 -0.32 6.30
N GLU A 170 22.50 -0.27 5.22
CA GLU A 170 22.24 0.66 4.13
C GLU A 170 20.88 0.28 3.57
N VAL A 171 19.93 1.20 3.70
CA VAL A 171 18.64 1.05 3.06
C VAL A 171 18.87 1.21 1.58
N GLU A 172 19.00 0.10 0.85
CA GLU A 172 18.92 0.15 -0.60
C GLU A 172 17.53 0.65 -0.97
N PHE A 173 17.49 1.87 -1.53
CA PHE A 173 16.23 2.37 -2.09
C PHE A 173 15.79 1.46 -3.22
N PRO A 174 14.48 1.16 -3.29
CA PRO A 174 13.96 0.40 -4.41
C PRO A 174 14.29 1.12 -5.71
N HIS A 175 15.18 0.55 -6.51
CA HIS A 175 15.45 1.01 -7.86
C HIS A 175 14.38 0.46 -8.79
N VAL A 176 13.35 1.26 -9.07
CA VAL A 176 12.55 1.02 -10.28
C VAL A 176 13.48 1.32 -11.45
N LYS A 177 13.78 0.30 -12.26
CA LYS A 177 14.51 0.55 -13.51
C LYS A 177 13.73 1.59 -14.31
N PRO A 178 14.38 2.67 -14.76
CA PRO A 178 13.72 3.65 -15.60
C PRO A 178 13.03 2.92 -16.74
N ILE A 179 11.74 3.15 -16.89
CA ILE A 179 11.01 2.62 -18.04
C ILE A 179 11.44 3.50 -19.17
N ALA A 180 12.19 2.94 -20.14
CA ALA A 180 12.57 3.69 -21.30
C ALA A 180 11.29 4.21 -21.98
N ALA A 181 11.15 5.53 -22.08
CA ALA A 181 10.00 6.20 -22.70
C ALA A 181 9.70 5.68 -24.11
N THR A 182 10.74 5.21 -24.81
CA THR A 182 10.67 4.64 -26.14
C THR A 182 9.78 3.39 -26.29
N ASN A 183 9.37 2.75 -25.16
CA ASN A 183 8.57 1.51 -25.18
C ASN A 183 7.10 1.72 -24.84
N PHE A 184 6.67 2.93 -24.43
CA PHE A 184 5.27 3.18 -24.19
C PHE A 184 4.56 3.45 -25.52
N LYS A 185 3.78 2.45 -25.98
CA LYS A 185 2.90 2.63 -27.13
C LYS A 185 1.51 3.02 -26.59
N LYS A 186 1.06 4.21 -26.98
CA LYS A 186 -0.30 4.66 -26.66
C LYS A 186 -1.30 3.59 -27.08
N PRO A 187 -2.14 3.07 -26.18
CA PRO A 187 -3.11 2.05 -26.52
C PRO A 187 -4.15 2.63 -27.48
N LYS A 188 -4.41 1.93 -28.57
CA LYS A 188 -5.56 2.18 -29.43
C LYS A 188 -6.69 1.27 -28.92
N LEU A 189 -7.47 1.77 -27.99
CA LEU A 189 -8.63 1.02 -27.50
C LEU A 189 -9.73 1.07 -28.55
N ALA A 190 -10.18 -0.11 -29.00
CA ALA A 190 -11.31 -0.21 -29.91
C ALA A 190 -12.56 0.29 -29.18
N ARG A 191 -13.23 1.28 -29.74
CA ARG A 191 -14.58 1.67 -29.32
C ARG A 191 -15.60 0.87 -30.14
N SER A 192 -16.72 0.52 -29.51
CA SER A 192 -17.92 0.32 -30.34
C SER A 192 -18.24 1.67 -30.97
N SER A 193 -18.23 1.75 -32.29
CA SER A 193 -18.41 2.98 -33.06
C SER A 193 -19.73 3.72 -32.78
N ASP A 194 -20.64 3.11 -32.04
CA ASP A 194 -22.01 3.58 -31.84
C ASP A 194 -22.31 4.14 -30.44
N SER A 195 -21.33 4.17 -29.51
CA SER A 195 -21.58 4.72 -28.19
C SER A 195 -21.59 6.24 -28.20
N LYS A 196 -22.77 6.82 -28.02
CA LYS A 196 -23.02 8.26 -27.81
C LYS A 196 -22.36 8.76 -26.50
N TYR A 197 -22.05 7.86 -25.56
CA TYR A 197 -21.55 8.17 -24.25
C TYR A 197 -20.10 7.78 -24.10
N LYS A 198 -19.34 8.66 -23.48
CA LYS A 198 -17.96 8.44 -23.02
C LYS A 198 -17.96 8.01 -21.56
N LYS A 199 -16.88 7.38 -21.13
CA LYS A 199 -16.69 6.94 -19.76
C LYS A 199 -15.44 7.54 -19.16
N ALA A 200 -15.53 8.06 -17.94
CA ALA A 200 -14.39 8.46 -17.14
C ALA A 200 -14.32 7.61 -15.87
N LEU A 201 -13.12 7.19 -15.50
CA LEU A 201 -12.82 6.56 -14.22
C LEU A 201 -12.12 7.59 -13.34
N ILE A 202 -12.68 7.87 -12.17
CA ILE A 202 -12.19 8.85 -11.20
C ILE A 202 -11.51 8.11 -10.06
N ILE A 203 -10.22 8.36 -9.84
CA ILE A 203 -9.40 7.76 -8.80
C ILE A 203 -9.00 8.84 -7.81
N PRO A 204 -9.54 8.84 -6.57
CA PRO A 204 -9.26 9.87 -5.59
C PRO A 204 -8.06 9.53 -4.71
N ASP A 205 -7.36 10.53 -4.22
CA ASP A 205 -6.58 10.62 -2.98
C ASP A 205 -5.85 9.32 -2.61
N ALA A 206 -4.95 8.83 -3.46
CA ALA A 206 -4.24 7.57 -3.23
C ALA A 206 -3.17 7.67 -2.15
N GLN A 207 -2.66 8.88 -1.87
CA GLN A 207 -1.71 9.18 -0.80
C GLN A 207 -0.46 8.28 -0.86
N PHE A 208 0.17 8.17 -2.05
CA PHE A 208 1.43 7.43 -2.17
C PHE A 208 2.48 8.04 -1.26
N GLY A 209 2.85 7.31 -0.26
CA GLY A 209 3.79 7.67 0.78
C GLY A 209 4.09 6.47 1.64
N PHE A 210 5.08 6.60 2.52
CA PHE A 210 5.53 5.53 3.37
C PHE A 210 5.90 6.04 4.76
N ARG A 211 5.73 5.16 5.74
CA ARG A 211 6.43 5.23 7.01
C ARG A 211 7.58 4.24 6.96
N ARG A 212 8.77 4.67 7.32
CA ARG A 212 9.93 3.80 7.42
C ARG A 212 10.09 3.34 8.87
N SER A 213 10.13 2.04 9.09
CA SER A 213 10.52 1.51 10.40
C SER A 213 11.98 1.86 10.68
N PHE A 214 12.26 2.42 11.85
CA PHE A 214 13.64 2.72 12.26
C PHE A 214 14.46 1.46 12.45
N ASP A 215 13.81 0.43 12.99
CA ASP A 215 14.48 -0.79 13.40
C ASP A 215 14.83 -1.67 12.21
N THR A 216 13.95 -1.76 11.22
CA THR A 216 14.08 -2.69 10.10
C THR A 216 14.36 -1.99 8.76
N GLY A 217 14.18 -0.68 8.67
CA GLY A 217 14.22 0.06 7.40
C GLY A 217 13.05 -0.23 6.46
N VAL A 218 12.11 -1.10 6.84
CA VAL A 218 10.96 -1.49 6.02
C VAL A 218 10.04 -0.29 5.79
N LEU A 219 9.59 -0.14 4.55
CA LEU A 219 8.64 0.89 4.14
C LEU A 219 7.21 0.36 4.24
N ASP A 220 6.42 0.96 5.14
CA ASP A 220 4.99 0.68 5.30
C ASP A 220 4.17 1.72 4.51
N PRO A 221 3.42 1.32 3.45
CA PRO A 221 2.74 2.25 2.57
C PRO A 221 1.50 2.87 3.21
N PHE A 222 1.21 4.14 2.91
CA PHE A 222 -0.05 4.81 3.21
C PHE A 222 -1.14 4.50 2.19
N HIS A 223 -0.74 4.32 0.92
CA HIS A 223 -1.64 3.91 -0.15
C HIS A 223 -2.03 2.45 -0.01
N ASP A 224 -3.25 2.13 -0.42
CA ASP A 224 -3.76 0.76 -0.38
C ASP A 224 -3.58 0.07 -1.73
N ARG A 225 -2.59 -0.81 -1.81
CA ARG A 225 -2.29 -1.59 -3.03
C ARG A 225 -3.42 -2.53 -3.43
N TYR A 226 -4.25 -2.98 -2.47
CA TYR A 226 -5.41 -3.84 -2.77
C TYR A 226 -6.55 -3.02 -3.34
N ALA A 227 -6.84 -1.85 -2.76
CA ALA A 227 -7.82 -0.92 -3.31
C ALA A 227 -7.44 -0.48 -4.74
N LEU A 228 -6.17 -0.11 -4.95
CA LEU A 228 -5.66 0.26 -6.28
C LEU A 228 -5.78 -0.88 -7.30
N ASP A 229 -5.53 -2.13 -6.90
CA ASP A 229 -5.69 -3.28 -7.82
C ASP A 229 -7.16 -3.55 -8.16
N CYS A 230 -8.09 -3.36 -7.23
CA CYS A 230 -9.53 -3.42 -7.54
C CYS A 230 -9.89 -2.39 -8.61
N VAL A 231 -9.44 -1.14 -8.47
CA VAL A 231 -9.68 -0.08 -9.43
C VAL A 231 -9.01 -0.38 -10.78
N LEU A 232 -7.80 -0.94 -10.78
CA LEU A 232 -7.10 -1.36 -12.00
C LEU A 232 -7.85 -2.46 -12.74
N GLN A 233 -8.39 -3.47 -12.03
CA GLN A 233 -9.22 -4.51 -12.65
C GLN A 233 -10.51 -3.93 -13.26
N VAL A 234 -11.09 -2.90 -12.65
CA VAL A 234 -12.22 -2.17 -13.24
C VAL A 234 -11.77 -1.43 -14.50
N ALA A 235 -10.62 -0.75 -14.47
CA ALA A 235 -10.07 -0.08 -15.65
C ALA A 235 -9.77 -1.06 -16.80
N GLU A 236 -9.24 -2.25 -16.50
CA GLU A 236 -9.00 -3.33 -17.48
C GLU A 236 -10.29 -3.80 -18.17
N LYS A 237 -11.38 -3.91 -17.41
CA LYS A 237 -12.69 -4.37 -17.93
C LYS A 237 -13.43 -3.25 -18.66
N GLU A 238 -13.45 -2.06 -18.09
CA GLU A 238 -14.23 -0.92 -18.56
C GLU A 238 -13.59 -0.22 -19.75
N LYS A 239 -12.25 -0.18 -19.80
CA LYS A 239 -11.46 0.57 -20.79
C LYS A 239 -11.99 1.99 -20.99
N PRO A 240 -12.00 2.81 -19.93
CA PRO A 240 -12.62 4.12 -19.97
C PRO A 240 -11.94 5.03 -21.01
N ASP A 241 -12.68 5.98 -21.53
CA ASP A 241 -12.12 7.00 -22.43
C ASP A 241 -11.08 7.86 -21.71
N THR A 242 -11.35 8.16 -20.44
CA THR A 242 -10.48 9.00 -19.61
C THR A 242 -10.33 8.39 -18.23
N ILE A 243 -9.09 8.38 -17.70
CA ILE A 243 -8.83 8.15 -16.28
C ILE A 243 -8.40 9.48 -15.67
N ILE A 244 -8.96 9.83 -14.52
CA ILE A 244 -8.63 11.08 -13.81
C ILE A 244 -8.14 10.76 -12.41
N TYR A 245 -6.89 11.12 -12.12
CA TYR A 245 -6.36 11.23 -10.78
C TYR A 245 -6.85 12.54 -10.16
N LEU A 246 -7.56 12.42 -9.04
CA LEU A 246 -8.31 13.54 -8.44
C LEU A 246 -7.47 14.44 -7.52
N GLY A 247 -6.15 14.31 -7.56
CA GLY A 247 -5.21 14.99 -6.67
C GLY A 247 -4.88 14.20 -5.42
N ASP A 248 -3.92 14.68 -4.63
CA ASP A 248 -3.38 14.00 -3.45
C ASP A 248 -2.99 12.54 -3.76
N MET A 249 -2.45 12.33 -4.96
CA MET A 249 -1.91 11.02 -5.34
C MET A 249 -0.62 10.73 -4.58
N LEU A 250 0.23 11.75 -4.33
CA LEU A 250 1.40 11.67 -3.44
C LEU A 250 1.05 12.24 -2.06
N ASP A 251 1.49 11.59 -0.99
CA ASP A 251 1.29 12.12 0.38
C ASP A 251 2.36 13.15 0.76
N LEU A 252 3.61 12.93 0.41
CA LEU A 252 4.75 13.83 0.66
C LEU A 252 4.86 14.31 2.13
N PRO A 253 4.87 13.43 3.14
CA PRO A 253 4.85 13.84 4.53
C PRO A 253 6.12 14.58 4.96
N GLU A 254 7.29 14.25 4.40
CA GLU A 254 8.56 14.91 4.71
C GLU A 254 8.68 16.34 4.16
N TRP A 255 7.76 16.75 3.25
CA TRP A 255 7.67 18.09 2.70
C TRP A 255 6.63 18.97 3.41
N SER A 256 5.94 18.43 4.42
CA SER A 256 4.89 19.15 5.14
C SER A 256 5.49 20.15 6.14
N ASP A 257 4.92 21.36 6.17
CA ASP A 257 5.18 22.39 7.16
C ASP A 257 4.14 22.42 8.30
N LYS A 258 3.10 21.59 8.19
CA LYS A 258 1.98 21.55 9.15
C LYS A 258 2.18 20.58 10.31
N PHE A 259 3.03 19.58 10.13
CA PHE A 259 3.23 18.51 11.10
C PHE A 259 4.68 18.45 11.52
N LEU A 260 4.93 17.99 12.74
CA LEU A 260 6.27 17.61 13.15
C LEU A 260 6.73 16.47 12.21
N VAL A 261 7.77 16.75 11.44
CA VAL A 261 8.33 15.74 10.52
C VAL A 261 9.11 14.74 11.36
N SER A 262 8.50 13.57 11.58
CA SER A 262 9.16 12.44 12.22
C SER A 262 10.24 11.87 11.29
N PRO A 263 11.40 11.45 11.83
CA PRO A 263 12.42 10.73 11.06
C PRO A 263 11.90 9.50 10.30
N GLU A 264 10.77 8.90 10.74
CA GLU A 264 10.08 7.80 10.02
C GLU A 264 9.71 8.15 8.58
N PHE A 265 9.61 9.44 8.24
CA PHE A 265 9.28 9.90 6.89
C PHE A 265 10.50 10.25 6.05
N PHE A 266 11.72 10.21 6.62
CA PHE A 266 12.93 10.54 5.87
C PHE A 266 13.20 9.52 4.77
N PHE A 267 13.56 10.02 3.59
CA PHE A 267 13.86 9.25 2.39
C PHE A 267 12.67 8.42 1.85
N THR A 268 11.44 8.87 2.08
CA THR A 268 10.23 8.19 1.59
C THR A 268 9.66 8.78 0.31
N THR A 269 10.09 9.97 -0.10
CA THR A 269 9.62 10.65 -1.33
C THR A 269 9.96 9.86 -2.58
N GLN A 270 11.22 9.42 -2.75
CA GLN A 270 11.63 8.72 -3.98
C GLN A 270 10.92 7.37 -4.16
N PRO A 271 10.78 6.52 -3.14
CA PRO A 271 9.94 5.32 -3.24
C PRO A 271 8.49 5.60 -3.63
N ALA A 272 7.88 6.66 -3.08
CA ALA A 272 6.51 7.05 -3.42
C ALA A 272 6.37 7.46 -4.89
N ILE A 273 7.30 8.27 -5.40
CA ILE A 273 7.37 8.67 -6.81
C ILE A 273 7.50 7.43 -7.71
N ASN A 274 8.40 6.51 -7.38
CA ASN A 274 8.66 5.31 -8.15
C ASN A 274 7.42 4.41 -8.23
N GLU A 275 6.73 4.21 -7.10
CA GLU A 275 5.56 3.35 -7.07
C GLU A 275 4.36 3.99 -7.77
N LEU A 276 4.11 5.29 -7.56
CA LEU A 276 3.05 6.00 -8.27
C LEU A 276 3.29 6.00 -9.78
N HIS A 277 4.54 6.21 -10.23
CA HIS A 277 4.88 6.12 -11.66
C HIS A 277 4.54 4.72 -12.22
N TRP A 278 4.86 3.65 -11.49
CA TRP A 278 4.54 2.29 -11.89
C TRP A 278 3.00 2.09 -12.03
N TRP A 279 2.22 2.50 -11.03
CA TRP A 279 0.75 2.42 -11.08
C TRP A 279 0.17 3.28 -12.21
N THR A 280 0.70 4.49 -12.41
CA THR A 280 0.28 5.37 -13.49
C THR A 280 0.46 4.70 -14.84
N LYS A 281 1.61 4.04 -15.06
CA LYS A 281 1.86 3.26 -16.27
C LYS A 281 0.87 2.12 -16.46
N GLU A 282 0.57 1.38 -15.39
CA GLU A 282 -0.40 0.28 -15.47
C GLU A 282 -1.81 0.80 -15.83
N PHE A 283 -2.30 1.84 -15.16
CA PHE A 283 -3.58 2.47 -15.49
C PHE A 283 -3.62 3.05 -16.92
N ARG A 284 -2.52 3.67 -17.34
CA ARG A 284 -2.44 4.33 -18.66
C ARG A 284 -2.63 3.37 -19.84
N GLN A 285 -2.39 2.09 -19.64
CA GLN A 285 -2.58 1.06 -20.66
C GLN A 285 -4.07 0.81 -20.96
N HIS A 286 -4.98 1.25 -20.09
CA HIS A 286 -6.40 0.92 -20.16
C HIS A 286 -7.30 2.11 -20.50
N CYS A 287 -6.74 3.27 -20.88
CA CYS A 287 -7.52 4.45 -21.25
C CYS A 287 -6.97 5.16 -22.49
N ASN A 288 -7.81 5.92 -23.17
CA ASN A 288 -7.38 6.75 -24.30
C ASN A 288 -6.68 8.05 -23.83
N LYS A 289 -7.16 8.63 -22.72
CA LYS A 289 -6.65 9.86 -22.12
C LYS A 289 -6.46 9.66 -20.60
N MET A 290 -5.43 10.24 -20.04
CA MET A 290 -5.22 10.25 -18.61
C MET A 290 -4.90 11.66 -18.13
N ILE A 291 -5.56 12.07 -17.05
CA ILE A 291 -5.46 13.39 -16.42
C ILE A 291 -4.89 13.22 -15.01
N TYR A 292 -3.95 14.07 -14.65
CA TYR A 292 -3.45 14.20 -13.29
C TYR A 292 -3.80 15.59 -12.76
N LEU A 293 -4.71 15.67 -11.79
CA LEU A 293 -4.97 16.91 -11.06
C LEU A 293 -3.99 17.02 -9.90
N GLU A 294 -3.50 18.21 -9.63
CA GLU A 294 -2.67 18.48 -8.46
C GLU A 294 -3.55 18.67 -7.21
N GLY A 295 -3.18 18.01 -6.11
CA GLY A 295 -3.79 18.21 -4.81
C GLY A 295 -2.96 19.08 -3.88
N ASN A 296 -3.43 19.26 -2.65
CA ASN A 296 -2.71 20.08 -1.66
C ASN A 296 -1.46 19.39 -1.10
N HIS A 297 -1.35 18.07 -1.22
CA HIS A 297 -0.16 17.32 -0.81
C HIS A 297 0.98 17.49 -1.81
N GLU A 298 0.72 17.45 -3.10
CA GLU A 298 1.73 17.75 -4.12
C GLU A 298 2.27 19.19 -3.98
N LEU A 299 1.41 20.16 -3.64
CA LEU A 299 1.80 21.55 -3.39
C LEU A 299 2.81 21.69 -2.24
N ARG A 300 2.88 20.74 -1.28
CA ARG A 300 3.86 20.76 -0.17
C ARG A 300 5.28 20.89 -0.68
N MET A 301 5.64 20.15 -1.71
CA MET A 301 6.98 20.18 -2.29
C MET A 301 7.30 21.56 -2.89
N SER A 302 6.42 22.12 -3.71
CA SER A 302 6.61 23.44 -4.32
C SER A 302 6.74 24.54 -3.27
N LYS A 303 5.95 24.49 -2.20
CA LYS A 303 6.02 25.40 -1.06
C LYS A 303 7.35 25.27 -0.30
N ALA A 304 7.77 24.04 0.01
CA ALA A 304 9.02 23.79 0.72
C ALA A 304 10.23 24.30 -0.08
N ILE A 305 10.25 24.04 -1.40
CA ILE A 305 11.31 24.53 -2.30
C ILE A 305 11.31 26.06 -2.30
N SER A 306 10.16 26.71 -2.51
CA SER A 306 10.06 28.16 -2.57
C SER A 306 10.45 28.83 -1.24
N LYS A 307 10.15 28.19 -0.11
CA LYS A 307 10.42 28.72 1.23
C LYS A 307 11.87 28.52 1.68
N ASN A 308 12.43 27.33 1.41
CA ASN A 308 13.68 26.91 2.03
C ASN A 308 14.85 26.79 1.03
N ILE A 309 14.57 26.54 -0.24
CA ILE A 309 15.60 26.23 -1.26
C ILE A 309 15.24 26.94 -2.58
N ILE A 310 15.02 28.24 -2.54
CA ILE A 310 14.55 29.02 -3.70
C ILE A 310 15.46 28.85 -4.96
N ALA A 311 16.75 28.59 -4.74
CA ALA A 311 17.70 28.32 -5.84
C ALA A 311 17.36 27.04 -6.63
N ALA A 312 16.64 26.08 -6.04
CA ALA A 312 16.20 24.86 -6.71
C ALA A 312 14.90 25.04 -7.53
N TYR A 313 14.17 26.14 -7.32
CA TYR A 313 12.83 26.34 -7.90
C TYR A 313 12.82 26.34 -9.42
N ASN A 314 13.84 26.88 -10.06
CA ASN A 314 13.93 26.98 -11.52
C ASN A 314 15.03 26.12 -12.13
N LEU A 315 15.55 25.14 -11.43
CA LEU A 315 16.57 24.27 -11.98
C LEU A 315 16.03 23.46 -13.16
N LYS A 316 16.83 23.41 -14.21
CA LYS A 316 16.54 22.71 -15.46
C LYS A 316 17.77 21.92 -15.88
N PRO A 317 17.64 20.72 -16.46
CA PRO A 317 18.76 20.05 -17.10
C PRO A 317 19.35 20.90 -18.22
N ALA A 318 20.66 20.92 -18.33
CA ALA A 318 21.35 21.71 -19.38
C ALA A 318 20.92 21.31 -20.80
N ASN A 319 20.57 20.05 -21.00
CA ASN A 319 20.10 19.48 -22.27
C ASN A 319 18.58 19.59 -22.47
N GLN A 320 17.83 20.05 -21.47
CA GLN A 320 16.35 20.17 -21.50
C GLN A 320 15.90 21.50 -20.87
N PRO A 321 16.23 22.66 -21.50
CA PRO A 321 16.07 23.98 -20.88
C PRO A 321 14.61 24.41 -20.67
N LYS A 322 13.64 23.65 -21.15
CA LYS A 322 12.21 23.89 -20.93
C LYS A 322 11.63 23.05 -19.79
N LYS A 323 12.32 22.01 -19.32
CA LYS A 323 11.81 21.05 -18.35
C LYS A 323 12.30 21.40 -16.93
N LEU A 324 11.40 21.83 -16.05
CA LEU A 324 11.71 22.09 -14.65
C LEU A 324 12.02 20.76 -13.94
N GLN A 325 13.14 20.69 -13.20
CA GLN A 325 13.63 19.46 -12.60
C GLN A 325 12.78 19.04 -11.37
N MET A 326 12.51 19.98 -10.49
CA MET A 326 11.86 19.72 -9.19
C MET A 326 10.36 20.02 -9.25
N THR A 327 9.65 19.32 -10.14
CA THR A 327 8.19 19.40 -10.26
C THR A 327 7.57 18.01 -10.30
N ILE A 328 6.33 17.89 -9.82
CA ILE A 328 5.61 16.62 -9.82
C ILE A 328 5.53 15.98 -11.20
N PRO A 329 5.13 16.69 -12.27
CA PRO A 329 5.06 16.06 -13.59
C PRO A 329 6.42 15.56 -14.09
N THR A 330 7.50 16.26 -13.78
CA THR A 330 8.86 15.82 -14.19
C THR A 330 9.33 14.62 -13.39
N LEU A 331 9.13 14.63 -12.05
CA LEU A 331 9.55 13.54 -11.18
C LEU A 331 8.78 12.26 -11.45
N LEU A 332 7.49 12.37 -11.79
CA LEU A 332 6.64 11.25 -12.20
C LEU A 332 6.78 10.85 -13.67
N ALA A 333 7.59 11.59 -14.46
CA ALA A 333 7.73 11.39 -15.89
C ALA A 333 6.38 11.32 -16.64
N LEU A 334 5.45 12.23 -16.31
CA LEU A 334 4.08 12.22 -16.86
C LEU A 334 4.06 12.41 -18.37
N ASP A 335 4.97 13.23 -18.92
CA ASP A 335 5.11 13.44 -20.37
C ASP A 335 5.43 12.12 -21.09
N ASP A 336 6.31 11.28 -20.50
CA ASP A 336 6.72 10.02 -21.07
C ASP A 336 5.56 8.99 -21.11
N LEU A 337 4.56 9.17 -20.23
CA LEU A 337 3.36 8.34 -20.17
C LEU A 337 2.16 8.96 -20.91
N ASP A 338 2.33 10.10 -21.59
CA ASP A 338 1.24 10.85 -22.22
C ASP A 338 0.08 11.11 -21.24
N VAL A 339 0.42 11.64 -20.06
CA VAL A 339 -0.52 12.04 -19.00
C VAL A 339 -0.59 13.56 -18.95
N GLU A 340 -1.78 14.11 -19.12
CA GLU A 340 -2.02 15.55 -19.03
C GLU A 340 -2.04 15.99 -17.56
N TYR A 341 -1.19 16.95 -17.21
CA TYR A 341 -1.14 17.52 -15.89
C TYR A 341 -1.95 18.81 -15.78
N CYS A 342 -2.90 18.84 -14.84
CA CYS A 342 -3.75 20.00 -14.55
C CYS A 342 -3.40 20.54 -13.16
N GLY A 343 -2.52 21.52 -13.12
CA GLY A 343 -2.09 22.24 -11.92
C GLY A 343 -1.80 23.69 -12.23
N PRO A 344 -1.33 24.48 -11.26
CA PRO A 344 -1.09 24.11 -9.87
C PRO A 344 -2.37 24.13 -9.00
N TYR A 345 -2.34 23.42 -7.87
CA TYR A 345 -3.37 23.54 -6.84
C TYR A 345 -3.35 24.98 -6.24
N PRO A 346 -4.50 25.61 -5.94
CA PRO A 346 -5.87 25.06 -5.99
C PRO A 346 -6.59 25.31 -7.33
N ALA A 347 -5.94 25.89 -8.33
CA ALA A 347 -6.60 26.32 -9.58
C ALA A 347 -6.76 25.19 -10.60
N GLY A 348 -6.06 24.06 -10.40
CA GLY A 348 -6.15 22.89 -11.29
C GLY A 348 -7.55 22.32 -11.34
N GLU A 349 -8.12 22.25 -12.56
CA GLU A 349 -9.44 21.68 -12.82
C GLU A 349 -9.50 21.01 -14.19
N TYR A 350 -10.43 20.10 -14.35
CA TYR A 350 -10.73 19.45 -15.61
C TYR A 350 -12.25 19.38 -15.83
N TRP A 351 -12.70 19.67 -17.05
CA TRP A 351 -14.12 19.60 -17.41
C TRP A 351 -14.37 18.36 -18.25
N LEU A 352 -15.23 17.45 -17.75
CA LEU A 352 -15.68 16.30 -18.53
C LEU A 352 -16.63 16.71 -19.64
N ASN A 353 -17.52 17.64 -19.33
CA ASN A 353 -18.41 18.35 -20.27
C ASN A 353 -18.77 19.72 -19.67
N ASP A 354 -19.63 20.50 -20.35
CA ASP A 354 -19.97 21.86 -19.91
C ASP A 354 -20.72 21.90 -18.55
N ASN A 355 -21.22 20.77 -18.08
CA ASN A 355 -22.04 20.67 -16.86
C ASN A 355 -21.30 20.04 -15.67
N LEU A 356 -20.14 19.40 -15.88
CA LEU A 356 -19.44 18.64 -14.85
C LEU A 356 -17.96 19.00 -14.77
N ARG A 357 -17.60 19.72 -13.72
CA ARG A 357 -16.25 20.08 -13.34
C ARG A 357 -15.64 19.03 -12.42
N ILE A 358 -14.35 18.76 -12.58
CA ILE A 358 -13.54 17.89 -11.72
C ILE A 358 -12.41 18.75 -11.15
N SER A 359 -12.27 18.77 -9.84
CA SER A 359 -11.17 19.47 -9.16
C SER A 359 -10.75 18.70 -7.90
N HIS A 360 -9.57 18.96 -7.35
CA HIS A 360 -9.22 18.31 -6.06
C HIS A 360 -10.10 18.84 -4.91
N GLY A 361 -10.50 20.10 -4.97
CA GLY A 361 -11.27 20.75 -3.90
C GLY A 361 -10.40 21.45 -2.86
N THR A 362 -11.01 22.39 -2.17
CA THR A 362 -10.35 23.24 -1.15
C THR A 362 -11.12 23.32 0.16
N ILE A 363 -12.32 22.77 0.18
CA ILE A 363 -13.25 22.83 1.32
C ILE A 363 -13.26 21.48 2.02
N ALA A 364 -13.00 21.49 3.34
CA ALA A 364 -13.22 20.34 4.19
C ALA A 364 -14.05 20.76 5.42
N ARG A 365 -15.16 20.07 5.66
CA ARG A 365 -16.04 20.27 6.82
C ARG A 365 -16.06 19.01 7.67
N LYS A 366 -16.28 19.15 8.98
CA LYS A 366 -16.23 18.00 9.92
C LYS A 366 -17.46 17.09 9.84
N GLY A 367 -18.65 17.65 9.58
CA GLY A 367 -19.89 16.87 9.54
C GLY A 367 -20.06 16.12 8.23
N ASN A 368 -20.76 14.98 8.30
CA ASN A 368 -21.06 14.14 7.14
C ASN A 368 -21.92 14.91 6.14
N ALA A 369 -21.57 14.85 4.86
CA ALA A 369 -22.16 15.58 3.75
C ALA A 369 -22.06 17.12 3.84
N ASP A 370 -21.43 17.68 4.87
CA ASP A 370 -21.34 19.14 5.02
C ASP A 370 -20.41 19.77 3.98
N THR A 371 -19.40 19.03 3.50
CA THR A 371 -18.51 19.51 2.44
C THR A 371 -19.28 19.66 1.12
N VAL A 372 -19.95 18.62 0.67
CA VAL A 372 -20.71 18.67 -0.58
C VAL A 372 -21.89 19.65 -0.52
N LYS A 373 -22.51 19.83 0.65
CA LYS A 373 -23.51 20.90 0.87
C LYS A 373 -22.89 22.29 0.74
N ALA A 374 -21.70 22.52 1.32
CA ALA A 374 -21.01 23.81 1.21
C ALA A 374 -20.62 24.12 -0.25
N ILE A 375 -20.19 23.12 -1.02
CA ILE A 375 -19.92 23.23 -2.45
C ILE A 375 -21.20 23.62 -3.19
N LEU A 376 -22.33 22.91 -2.96
CA LEU A 376 -23.63 23.20 -3.59
C LEU A 376 -24.20 24.56 -3.23
N ALA A 377 -23.89 25.08 -2.05
CA ALA A 377 -24.34 26.42 -1.65
C ALA A 377 -23.82 27.51 -2.62
N GLN A 378 -22.60 27.30 -3.16
CA GLN A 378 -21.91 28.21 -4.07
C GLN A 378 -21.93 27.73 -5.52
N ALA A 379 -22.49 26.54 -5.80
CA ALA A 379 -22.40 25.88 -7.09
C ALA A 379 -23.00 26.67 -8.22
N ARG A 380 -22.25 26.77 -9.30
CA ARG A 380 -22.69 27.21 -10.63
C ARG A 380 -22.73 26.06 -11.64
N ASN A 381 -22.10 24.95 -11.30
CA ASN A 381 -21.96 23.71 -12.08
C ASN A 381 -21.98 22.51 -11.13
N SER A 382 -22.18 21.33 -11.67
CA SER A 382 -21.93 20.10 -10.92
C SER A 382 -20.43 19.87 -10.76
N GLU A 383 -20.04 19.25 -9.66
CA GLU A 383 -18.62 19.09 -9.32
C GLU A 383 -18.32 17.75 -8.64
N ILE A 384 -17.22 17.13 -9.04
CA ILE A 384 -16.59 16.01 -8.32
C ILE A 384 -15.31 16.52 -7.67
N VAL A 385 -15.15 16.24 -6.36
CA VAL A 385 -13.99 16.68 -5.56
C VAL A 385 -13.38 15.54 -4.78
N GLY A 386 -12.05 15.60 -4.56
CA GLY A 386 -11.31 14.77 -3.63
C GLY A 386 -11.18 15.41 -2.24
N HIS A 387 -9.98 15.35 -1.65
CA HIS A 387 -9.52 16.08 -0.46
C HIS A 387 -10.10 15.62 0.89
N ILE A 388 -11.37 15.22 0.93
CA ILE A 388 -12.04 14.91 2.21
C ILE A 388 -12.00 13.44 2.61
N HIS A 389 -11.57 12.57 1.70
CA HIS A 389 -11.50 11.12 1.87
C HIS A 389 -12.82 10.45 2.28
N ARG A 390 -13.95 11.18 2.16
CA ARG A 390 -15.28 10.66 2.48
C ARG A 390 -16.13 10.52 1.24
N HIS A 391 -16.90 9.46 1.21
CA HIS A 391 -17.83 9.16 0.14
C HIS A 391 -19.13 9.96 0.38
N GLU A 392 -19.22 11.15 -0.20
CA GLU A 392 -20.34 12.08 0.00
C GLU A 392 -20.99 12.47 -1.32
N MET A 393 -22.31 12.55 -1.36
CA MET A 393 -23.07 13.05 -2.49
C MET A 393 -24.24 13.92 -2.03
N ALA A 394 -24.44 15.03 -2.70
CA ALA A 394 -25.63 15.87 -2.52
C ALA A 394 -26.05 16.48 -3.85
N GLN A 395 -27.37 16.84 -3.94
CA GLN A 395 -27.95 17.43 -5.11
C GLN A 395 -28.78 18.68 -4.73
N LYS A 396 -28.82 19.66 -5.62
CA LYS A 396 -29.59 20.89 -5.46
C LYS A 396 -30.29 21.27 -6.78
N THR A 397 -31.58 21.42 -6.73
CA THR A 397 -32.35 21.96 -7.86
C THR A 397 -32.58 23.46 -7.67
N VAL A 398 -32.35 24.23 -8.73
CA VAL A 398 -32.59 25.66 -8.79
C VAL A 398 -33.54 25.98 -9.95
N HIS A 399 -34.30 27.03 -9.80
CA HIS A 399 -35.32 27.47 -10.77
C HIS A 399 -34.98 28.86 -11.36
N PRO A 400 -33.90 28.97 -12.16
CA PRO A 400 -33.60 30.23 -12.82
C PRO A 400 -34.65 30.54 -13.93
N ARG A 401 -34.68 31.78 -14.40
CA ARG A 401 -35.60 32.21 -15.46
C ARG A 401 -35.53 31.33 -16.72
N GLN A 402 -34.40 30.76 -17.01
CA GLN A 402 -34.15 29.96 -18.22
C GLN A 402 -34.40 28.45 -18.05
N GLY A 403 -35.20 28.03 -17.09
CA GLY A 403 -35.56 26.64 -16.85
C GLY A 403 -35.00 26.07 -15.57
N ILE A 404 -35.26 24.78 -15.34
CA ILE A 404 -34.83 24.07 -14.12
C ILE A 404 -33.41 23.51 -14.33
N ARG A 405 -32.56 23.67 -13.33
CA ARG A 405 -31.22 23.10 -13.31
C ARG A 405 -30.96 22.32 -12.01
N THR A 406 -30.39 21.14 -12.13
CA THR A 406 -29.96 20.34 -10.98
C THR A 406 -28.43 20.24 -10.98
N TYR A 407 -27.83 20.60 -9.85
CA TYR A 407 -26.39 20.47 -9.61
C TYR A 407 -26.13 19.31 -8.66
N VAL A 408 -25.04 18.61 -8.91
CA VAL A 408 -24.55 17.53 -8.08
C VAL A 408 -23.17 17.91 -7.56
N ALA A 409 -22.92 17.72 -6.26
CA ALA A 409 -21.59 17.71 -5.69
C ALA A 409 -21.31 16.30 -5.15
N TYR A 410 -20.16 15.76 -5.48
CA TYR A 410 -19.79 14.39 -5.16
C TYR A 410 -18.33 14.28 -4.77
N SER A 411 -18.05 13.46 -3.77
CA SER A 411 -16.69 13.02 -3.43
C SER A 411 -16.64 11.49 -3.37
N PRO A 412 -15.72 10.85 -4.09
CA PRO A 412 -15.65 9.38 -4.17
C PRO A 412 -14.89 8.71 -3.00
N GLY A 413 -14.49 9.45 -2.00
CA GLY A 413 -13.69 8.92 -0.90
C GLY A 413 -12.19 8.97 -1.17
N THR A 414 -11.49 7.89 -0.90
CA THR A 414 -10.04 7.73 -1.07
C THR A 414 -9.70 6.32 -1.56
N VAL A 415 -8.54 6.10 -2.13
CA VAL A 415 -7.96 4.77 -2.34
C VAL A 415 -6.70 4.56 -1.49
N ALA A 416 -6.48 5.42 -0.50
CA ALA A 416 -5.48 5.24 0.54
C ALA A 416 -5.97 4.25 1.62
N ARG A 417 -5.07 3.81 2.47
CA ARG A 417 -5.41 3.03 3.67
C ARG A 417 -6.17 3.92 4.65
N ILE A 418 -7.18 3.35 5.29
CA ILE A 418 -8.07 4.07 6.22
C ILE A 418 -7.89 3.66 7.69
N GLU A 419 -6.97 2.75 7.98
CA GLU A 419 -6.67 2.32 9.33
C GLU A 419 -5.97 3.45 10.11
N SER A 420 -6.49 3.74 11.29
CA SER A 420 -6.14 4.90 12.10
C SER A 420 -4.68 4.98 12.58
N ASN A 421 -3.93 3.87 12.53
CA ASN A 421 -2.56 3.78 13.03
C ASN A 421 -1.48 4.03 11.98
N ILE A 422 -1.84 4.22 10.72
CA ILE A 422 -0.91 4.23 9.58
C ILE A 422 -0.60 5.64 9.14
N VAL A 423 -1.65 6.43 8.91
CA VAL A 423 -1.51 7.81 8.48
C VAL A 423 -1.15 8.67 9.70
N PRO A 424 -0.21 9.63 9.59
CA PRO A 424 0.03 10.61 10.65
C PRO A 424 -1.19 11.52 10.81
N ALA A 425 -2.27 10.94 11.30
CA ALA A 425 -3.53 11.61 11.50
C ALA A 425 -3.67 12.09 12.92
N PHE A 426 -4.24 13.28 13.08
CA PHE A 426 -4.57 13.86 14.38
C PHE A 426 -5.68 13.12 15.12
N SER A 427 -6.40 12.24 14.44
CA SER A 427 -7.51 11.52 15.03
C SER A 427 -7.27 10.01 14.94
N PRO A 428 -7.37 9.28 16.05
CA PRO A 428 -7.30 7.83 16.05
C PRO A 428 -8.52 7.17 15.37
N ARG A 429 -9.52 7.97 14.98
CA ARG A 429 -10.73 7.51 14.30
C ARG A 429 -11.02 8.44 13.13
N ASN A 430 -10.55 8.05 11.94
CA ASN A 430 -10.87 8.76 10.71
C ASN A 430 -12.23 8.29 10.19
N ASP A 431 -13.05 9.26 9.78
CA ASP A 431 -14.32 9.01 9.09
C ASP A 431 -14.10 8.97 7.58
N TRP A 432 -13.19 8.10 7.13
CA TRP A 432 -12.79 7.93 5.74
C TRP A 432 -13.43 6.68 5.14
N GLN A 433 -13.75 6.72 3.86
CA GLN A 433 -14.28 5.59 3.12
C GLN A 433 -13.47 5.39 1.84
N GLN A 434 -13.17 4.12 1.55
CA GLN A 434 -12.51 3.76 0.30
C GLN A 434 -13.53 3.65 -0.83
N GLY A 435 -13.21 4.28 -1.96
CA GLY A 435 -14.05 4.22 -3.13
C GLY A 435 -13.46 4.92 -4.36
N PHE A 436 -14.18 4.82 -5.46
CA PHE A 436 -13.90 5.46 -6.74
C PHE A 436 -15.20 5.69 -7.47
N ALA A 437 -15.15 6.33 -8.65
CA ALA A 437 -16.36 6.51 -9.45
C ALA A 437 -16.14 6.21 -10.94
N ILE A 438 -17.19 5.73 -11.59
CA ILE A 438 -17.32 5.75 -13.04
C ILE A 438 -18.30 6.85 -13.41
N VAL A 439 -17.97 7.65 -14.40
CA VAL A 439 -18.84 8.70 -14.93
C VAL A 439 -19.14 8.42 -16.39
N ASN A 440 -20.40 8.16 -16.70
CA ASN A 440 -20.88 8.16 -18.08
C ASN A 440 -21.24 9.58 -18.46
N TYR A 441 -20.77 10.09 -19.60
CA TYR A 441 -21.02 11.47 -20.00
C TYR A 441 -21.08 11.64 -21.52
N GLN A 442 -21.75 12.72 -21.95
CA GLN A 442 -21.73 13.21 -23.33
C GLN A 442 -20.91 14.48 -23.39
N ASP A 443 -20.24 14.71 -24.51
CA ASP A 443 -19.52 15.96 -24.77
C ASP A 443 -20.47 17.18 -24.81
N GLY A 444 -19.89 18.37 -24.69
CA GLY A 444 -20.59 19.63 -24.71
C GLY A 444 -21.62 19.76 -23.58
N ASN A 445 -22.79 20.29 -23.88
CA ASN A 445 -23.88 20.45 -22.91
C ASN A 445 -24.66 19.14 -22.67
N GLY A 446 -23.97 18.02 -22.70
CA GLY A 446 -24.58 16.70 -22.61
C GLY A 446 -24.92 16.26 -21.18
N LEU A 447 -25.59 15.12 -21.12
CA LEU A 447 -25.89 14.45 -19.85
C LEU A 447 -24.65 13.82 -19.23
N PHE A 448 -24.70 13.63 -17.93
CA PHE A 448 -23.73 12.81 -17.20
C PHE A 448 -24.43 11.98 -16.11
N GLN A 449 -23.81 10.89 -15.75
CA GLN A 449 -24.24 10.01 -14.66
C GLN A 449 -23.01 9.60 -13.85
N ILE A 450 -23.04 9.85 -12.55
CA ILE A 450 -22.00 9.41 -11.61
C ILE A 450 -22.43 8.07 -11.02
N ILE A 451 -21.57 7.07 -11.12
CA ILE A 451 -21.76 5.73 -10.56
C ILE A 451 -20.72 5.52 -9.46
N PRO A 452 -21.12 5.64 -8.19
CA PRO A 452 -20.24 5.41 -7.05
C PRO A 452 -19.89 3.94 -6.89
N HIS A 453 -18.64 3.67 -6.52
CA HIS A 453 -18.15 2.34 -6.14
C HIS A 453 -17.42 2.41 -4.81
N SER A 454 -17.84 1.61 -3.83
CA SER A 454 -17.14 1.45 -2.56
C SER A 454 -16.18 0.29 -2.62
N ILE A 455 -15.08 0.40 -1.87
CA ILE A 455 -14.10 -0.67 -1.70
C ILE A 455 -14.10 -1.05 -0.22
N HIS A 456 -14.17 -2.34 0.06
CA HIS A 456 -14.13 -2.88 1.42
C HIS A 456 -13.09 -4.00 1.50
N ASN A 457 -12.02 -3.76 2.27
CA ASN A 457 -10.97 -4.77 2.49
C ASN A 457 -10.40 -5.37 1.17
N GLY A 458 -10.14 -4.54 0.17
CA GLY A 458 -9.62 -4.99 -1.12
C GLY A 458 -10.63 -5.73 -1.99
N VAL A 459 -11.93 -5.46 -1.80
CA VAL A 459 -13.04 -6.02 -2.59
C VAL A 459 -13.99 -4.91 -2.99
N THR A 460 -14.44 -4.92 -4.23
CA THR A 460 -15.50 -4.02 -4.74
C THR A 460 -16.51 -4.78 -5.58
N LEU A 461 -17.71 -4.23 -5.71
CA LEU A 461 -18.73 -4.74 -6.62
C LEU A 461 -18.73 -3.94 -7.93
N TYR A 462 -18.69 -4.65 -9.04
CA TYR A 462 -18.72 -4.05 -10.36
C TYR A 462 -19.60 -4.88 -11.31
N ASN A 463 -20.63 -4.23 -11.88
CA ASN A 463 -21.62 -4.87 -12.76
C ASN A 463 -22.20 -6.19 -12.19
N GLY A 464 -22.57 -6.17 -10.91
CA GLY A 464 -23.16 -7.34 -10.22
C GLY A 464 -22.16 -8.46 -9.91
N SER A 465 -20.87 -8.27 -10.16
CA SER A 465 -19.81 -9.22 -9.87
C SER A 465 -18.83 -8.67 -8.84
N GLU A 466 -18.31 -9.56 -8.01
CA GLU A 466 -17.27 -9.23 -7.05
C GLU A 466 -15.90 -9.15 -7.74
N ILE A 467 -15.15 -8.09 -7.44
CA ILE A 467 -13.76 -7.92 -7.82
C ILE A 467 -12.91 -7.92 -6.57
N GLN A 468 -12.06 -8.92 -6.44
CA GLN A 468 -11.10 -9.05 -5.35
C GLN A 468 -9.69 -8.74 -5.85
N ALA A 469 -8.89 -8.05 -5.04
CA ALA A 469 -7.51 -7.73 -5.37
C ALA A 469 -6.65 -8.97 -5.64
N ARG A 470 -5.77 -8.87 -6.62
CA ARG A 470 -4.92 -9.96 -7.12
C ARG A 470 -3.57 -10.01 -6.39
N LYS A 471 -3.26 -11.10 -5.73
CA LYS A 471 -1.93 -11.31 -5.12
C LYS A 471 -0.74 -11.18 -6.10
N PRO A 472 -0.82 -11.68 -7.37
CA PRO A 472 0.30 -11.59 -8.31
C PRO A 472 0.72 -10.18 -8.68
N ILE A 473 -0.21 -9.20 -8.74
CA ILE A 473 0.15 -7.83 -9.10
C ILE A 473 0.95 -7.17 -7.97
N ILE A 474 0.57 -7.43 -6.73
CA ILE A 474 1.30 -6.97 -5.54
C ILE A 474 2.71 -7.55 -5.50
N ASN A 475 2.88 -8.81 -5.90
CA ASN A 475 4.19 -9.44 -6.03
C ASN A 475 5.02 -8.87 -7.19
N LYS A 476 4.38 -8.39 -8.29
CA LYS A 476 5.07 -7.67 -9.37
C LYS A 476 5.61 -6.34 -8.89
N ILE A 477 4.83 -5.59 -8.12
CA ILE A 477 5.27 -4.32 -7.51
C ILE A 477 6.50 -4.57 -6.63
N LYS A 478 6.45 -5.55 -5.73
CA LYS A 478 7.58 -5.93 -4.87
C LYS A 478 8.84 -6.34 -5.65
N LYS A 479 8.70 -6.99 -6.81
CA LYS A 479 9.83 -7.36 -7.68
C LYS A 479 10.35 -6.19 -8.51
N SER A 480 9.49 -5.26 -8.88
CA SER A 480 9.85 -4.08 -9.68
C SER A 480 10.48 -2.99 -8.81
N ILE A 481 10.03 -2.90 -7.57
CA ILE A 481 10.61 -2.11 -6.49
C ILE A 481 11.44 -3.11 -5.67
N LYS A 482 12.67 -3.42 -6.11
CA LYS A 482 13.55 -4.23 -5.27
C LYS A 482 13.71 -3.53 -3.94
N MET A 483 13.03 -4.03 -2.93
CA MET A 483 13.26 -3.76 -1.53
C MET A 483 14.39 -4.64 -1.05
#